data_7ce2c17dfd052371cedefbca4c48c624
#
_entry.id   7ce2c17dfd052371cedefbca4c48c624
#
_cell.length_a   1.000
_cell.length_b   1.000
_cell.length_c   1.000
_cell.angle_alpha   90.00
_cell.angle_beta   90.00
_cell.angle_gamma   90.00
#
_symmetry.space_group_name_H-M   'P 1'
#
loop_
_entity.id
_entity.type
_entity.pdbx_description
1 polymer ?
#
loop_
_entity_poly.entity_id
_entity_poly.type
_entity_poly.pdbx_seq_one_letter_code
_entity_poly.pdbx_strand_id
1 'polypeptide(L)'
;MKRFHVHVSVDDLAQSIHFYSTFFGLPPSLANADYAKWMLEDPPVNFAISKRGQPIGVNHLGFQVDSGDELRALRAQLLAADARLVQEAEQACCYAR
;
A
#
# COMPACT_ATOMS: atom_id res chain seq x y z
N MET A 1 -10.54 -9.35 -5.70
CA MET A 1 -9.48 -9.87 -4.81
C MET A 1 -8.96 -8.75 -3.93
N LYS A 2 -8.73 -9.04 -2.68
CA LYS A 2 -8.15 -8.07 -1.76
C LYS A 2 -6.65 -8.30 -1.63
N ARG A 3 -5.89 -7.19 -1.62
CA ARG A 3 -4.46 -7.24 -1.31
C ARG A 3 -4.21 -6.48 -0.02
N PHE A 4 -3.39 -7.05 0.84
CA PHE A 4 -2.93 -6.31 2.00
C PHE A 4 -1.98 -5.22 1.54
N HIS A 5 -2.23 -3.99 1.99
CA HIS A 5 -1.40 -2.83 1.61
C HIS A 5 -0.56 -2.40 2.79
N VAL A 6 0.75 -2.29 2.55
CA VAL A 6 1.72 -1.80 3.54
C VAL A 6 2.52 -0.69 2.89
N HIS A 7 2.59 0.45 3.54
CA HIS A 7 3.44 1.55 3.09
C HIS A 7 4.45 1.87 4.18
N VAL A 8 5.72 1.81 3.83
CA VAL A 8 6.83 2.05 4.75
C VAL A 8 7.61 3.27 4.29
N SER A 9 7.88 4.17 5.22
CA SER A 9 8.78 5.30 4.97
C SER A 9 10.21 4.89 5.27
N VAL A 10 11.12 5.17 4.34
CA VAL A 10 12.52 4.78 4.45
C VAL A 10 13.44 6.01 4.33
N ASP A 11 14.68 5.87 4.77
CA ASP A 11 15.65 6.97 4.69
C ASP A 11 16.61 6.84 3.51
N ASP A 12 16.70 5.67 2.87
CA ASP A 12 17.53 5.44 1.70
C ASP A 12 16.73 4.60 0.70
N LEU A 13 16.14 5.27 -0.28
CA LEU A 13 15.25 4.60 -1.24
C LEU A 13 16.00 3.58 -2.09
N ALA A 14 17.17 3.94 -2.61
CA ALA A 14 17.92 3.04 -3.49
C ALA A 14 18.34 1.76 -2.77
N GLN A 15 18.84 1.89 -1.54
CA GLN A 15 19.22 0.75 -0.74
C GLN A 15 18.02 -0.11 -0.37
N SER A 16 16.91 0.51 -0.05
CA SER A 16 15.66 -0.19 0.29
C SER A 16 15.09 -0.92 -0.92
N ILE A 17 15.14 -0.32 -2.10
CA ILE A 17 14.73 -1.00 -3.33
C ILE A 17 15.57 -2.25 -3.54
N HIS A 18 16.87 -2.15 -3.36
CA HIS A 18 17.75 -3.31 -3.51
C HIS A 18 17.39 -4.41 -2.50
N PHE A 19 17.21 -4.04 -1.25
CA PHE A 19 16.85 -4.99 -0.19
C PHE A 19 15.54 -5.71 -0.51
N TYR A 20 14.48 -4.99 -0.80
CA TYR A 20 13.16 -5.58 -1.02
C TYR A 20 13.07 -6.32 -2.35
N SER A 21 13.78 -5.88 -3.38
CA SER A 21 13.87 -6.63 -4.63
C SER A 21 14.50 -7.99 -4.40
N THR A 22 15.53 -8.06 -3.57
CA THR A 22 16.16 -9.31 -3.18
C THR A 22 15.23 -10.17 -2.33
N PHE A 23 14.61 -9.56 -1.35
CA PHE A 23 13.72 -10.25 -0.41
C PHE A 23 12.51 -10.85 -1.10
N PHE A 24 11.88 -10.09 -2.00
CA PHE A 24 10.72 -10.57 -2.75
C PHE A 24 11.08 -11.39 -3.97
N GLY A 25 12.32 -11.32 -4.42
CA GLY A 25 12.77 -12.04 -5.59
C GLY A 25 12.35 -11.43 -6.91
N LEU A 26 11.97 -10.15 -6.94
CA LEU A 26 11.59 -9.44 -8.17
C LEU A 26 11.76 -7.93 -8.02
N PRO A 27 11.91 -7.24 -9.16
CA PRO A 27 12.02 -5.78 -9.13
C PRO A 27 10.68 -5.12 -8.82
N PRO A 28 10.69 -3.83 -8.45
CA PRO A 28 9.43 -3.10 -8.22
C PRO A 28 8.55 -3.10 -9.47
N SER A 29 7.24 -3.14 -9.23
CA SER A 29 6.25 -2.97 -10.29
C SER A 29 6.22 -1.54 -10.80
N LEU A 30 6.55 -0.60 -9.92
CA LEU A 30 6.61 0.83 -10.22
C LEU A 30 7.70 1.44 -9.36
N ALA A 31 8.50 2.34 -9.92
CA ALA A 31 9.51 3.09 -9.17
C ALA A 31 9.70 4.46 -9.79
N ASN A 32 9.91 5.46 -8.92
CA ASN A 32 10.27 6.81 -9.34
C ASN A 32 11.27 7.40 -8.33
N ALA A 33 11.47 8.72 -8.35
CA ALA A 33 12.53 9.35 -7.58
C ALA A 33 12.35 9.21 -6.06
N ASP A 34 11.12 9.10 -5.56
CA ASP A 34 10.84 9.09 -4.13
C ASP A 34 9.96 7.93 -3.66
N TYR A 35 9.68 6.95 -4.55
CA TYR A 35 8.67 5.93 -4.28
C TYR A 35 8.95 4.67 -5.07
N ALA A 36 8.64 3.50 -4.50
CA ALA A 36 8.66 2.23 -5.20
C ALA A 36 7.55 1.34 -4.65
N LYS A 37 7.02 0.47 -5.52
CA LYS A 37 5.92 -0.39 -5.16
C LYS A 37 6.09 -1.76 -5.79
N TRP A 38 5.76 -2.81 -5.03
CA TRP A 38 5.70 -4.18 -5.49
C TRP A 38 4.27 -4.68 -5.36
N MET A 39 3.69 -5.13 -6.47
CA MET A 39 2.38 -5.79 -6.49
C MET A 39 2.61 -7.28 -6.48
N LEU A 40 2.62 -7.87 -5.29
CA LEU A 40 2.89 -9.29 -5.13
C LEU A 40 1.61 -10.10 -5.32
N GLU A 41 1.76 -11.32 -5.85
CA GLU A 41 0.63 -12.21 -6.09
C GLU A 41 0.55 -13.35 -5.07
N ASP A 42 1.67 -13.74 -4.48
CA ASP A 42 1.73 -14.85 -3.53
C ASP A 42 2.67 -14.53 -2.38
N PRO A 43 2.15 -14.04 -1.27
CA PRO A 43 0.76 -13.67 -1.00
C PRO A 43 0.36 -12.37 -1.72
N PRO A 44 -0.93 -12.10 -1.89
CA PRO A 44 -1.37 -10.88 -2.56
C PRO A 44 -1.16 -9.67 -1.65
N VAL A 45 -0.09 -8.94 -1.91
CA VAL A 45 0.32 -7.79 -1.11
C VAL A 45 0.70 -6.64 -2.03
N ASN A 46 0.24 -5.45 -1.71
CA ASN A 46 0.71 -4.21 -2.30
C ASN A 46 1.69 -3.60 -1.30
N PHE A 47 2.99 -3.75 -1.56
CA PHE A 47 4.03 -3.25 -0.69
C PHE A 47 4.67 -2.02 -1.30
N ALA A 48 4.64 -0.90 -0.59
CA ALA A 48 5.18 0.36 -1.08
C ALA A 48 6.18 0.95 -0.09
N ILE A 49 7.20 1.60 -0.62
CA ILE A 49 8.16 2.36 0.16
C ILE A 49 8.31 3.76 -0.42
N SER A 50 8.62 4.72 0.42
CA SER A 50 8.82 6.09 -0.03
C SER A 50 9.81 6.82 0.85
N LYS A 51 10.42 7.87 0.27
CA LYS A 51 11.25 8.82 1.00
C LYS A 51 10.70 10.21 0.73
N ARG A 52 9.74 10.63 1.55
CA ARG A 52 9.02 11.90 1.37
C ARG A 52 9.01 12.74 2.64
N GLY A 53 10.05 12.61 3.48
CA GLY A 53 10.14 13.41 4.69
C GLY A 53 9.25 12.97 5.83
N GLN A 54 8.64 11.79 5.74
CA GLN A 54 7.84 11.23 6.82
C GLN A 54 8.72 10.43 7.79
N PRO A 55 8.28 10.23 9.04
CA PRO A 55 9.04 9.40 9.97
C PRO A 55 9.28 8.00 9.42
N ILE A 56 10.49 7.48 9.65
CA ILE A 56 10.87 6.14 9.18
C ILE A 56 10.02 5.10 9.88
N GLY A 57 9.58 4.09 9.13
CA GLY A 57 8.77 2.99 9.64
C GLY A 57 7.46 2.88 8.89
N VAL A 58 6.52 2.12 9.46
CA VAL A 58 5.22 1.92 8.84
C VAL A 58 4.46 3.24 8.79
N ASN A 59 4.09 3.67 7.58
CA ASN A 59 3.34 4.88 7.36
C ASN A 59 1.84 4.61 7.50
N HIS A 60 1.34 3.61 6.77
CA HIS A 60 -0.04 3.18 6.91
C HIS A 60 -0.21 1.74 6.43
N LEU A 61 -1.30 1.13 6.86
CA LEU A 61 -1.72 -0.22 6.49
C LEU A 61 -3.16 -0.18 6.01
N GLY A 62 -3.52 -1.17 5.20
CA GLY A 62 -4.90 -1.28 4.75
C GLY A 62 -5.10 -2.43 3.80
N PHE A 63 -6.22 -2.39 3.10
CA PHE A 63 -6.52 -3.35 2.04
C PHE A 63 -6.81 -2.61 0.75
N GLN A 64 -6.26 -3.12 -0.33
CA GLN A 64 -6.58 -2.70 -1.68
C GLN A 64 -7.61 -3.65 -2.25
N VAL A 65 -8.64 -3.11 -2.89
CA VAL A 65 -9.68 -3.90 -3.54
C VAL A 65 -9.69 -3.61 -5.03
N ASP A 66 -10.25 -4.55 -5.81
CA ASP A 66 -10.20 -4.47 -7.26
C ASP A 66 -11.44 -3.82 -7.88
N SER A 67 -12.52 -3.68 -7.12
CA SER A 67 -13.77 -3.19 -7.68
C SER A 67 -14.48 -2.24 -6.73
N GLY A 68 -15.38 -1.42 -7.29
CA GLY A 68 -16.22 -0.56 -6.50
C GLY A 68 -17.18 -1.33 -5.60
N ASP A 69 -17.61 -2.52 -6.02
CA ASP A 69 -18.49 -3.37 -5.21
C ASP A 69 -17.76 -3.87 -3.97
N GLU A 70 -16.52 -4.31 -4.09
CA GLU A 70 -15.70 -4.71 -2.95
C GLU A 70 -15.46 -3.54 -2.01
N LEU A 71 -15.21 -2.36 -2.55
CA LEU A 71 -14.98 -1.16 -1.74
C LEU A 71 -16.25 -0.79 -0.96
N ARG A 72 -17.40 -0.85 -1.61
CA ARG A 72 -18.68 -0.54 -0.93
C ARG A 72 -18.99 -1.55 0.17
N ALA A 73 -18.72 -2.83 -0.09
CA ALA A 73 -18.93 -3.88 0.90
C ALA A 73 -18.04 -3.67 2.13
N LEU A 74 -16.77 -3.34 1.91
CA LEU A 74 -15.82 -3.07 2.99
C LEU A 74 -16.24 -1.85 3.79
N ARG A 75 -16.66 -0.78 3.10
CA ARG A 75 -17.15 0.42 3.74
C ARG A 75 -18.36 0.13 4.62
N ALA A 76 -19.30 -0.67 4.12
CA ALA A 76 -20.49 -1.04 4.88
C ALA A 76 -20.13 -1.83 6.13
N GLN A 77 -19.17 -2.75 6.03
CA GLN A 77 -18.69 -3.50 7.20
C GLN A 77 -18.11 -2.59 8.26
N LEU A 78 -17.30 -1.61 7.85
CA LEU A 78 -16.68 -0.67 8.79
C LEU A 78 -17.71 0.23 9.44
N LEU A 79 -18.70 0.71 8.68
CA LEU A 79 -19.77 1.53 9.22
C LEU A 79 -20.62 0.74 10.24
N ALA A 80 -20.88 -0.54 9.97
CA ALA A 80 -21.61 -1.39 10.88
C ALA A 80 -20.86 -1.61 12.20
N ALA A 81 -19.54 -1.48 12.18
CA ALA A 81 -18.69 -1.57 13.37
C ALA A 81 -18.42 -0.22 14.02
N ASP A 82 -19.18 0.81 13.65
CA ASP A 82 -19.03 2.19 14.16
C ASP A 82 -17.64 2.78 13.89
N ALA A 83 -16.97 2.32 12.85
CA ALA A 83 -15.68 2.87 12.48
C ALA A 83 -15.85 4.30 11.95
N ARG A 84 -14.88 5.14 12.30
CA ARG A 84 -14.81 6.49 11.75
C ARG A 84 -14.20 6.41 10.36
N LEU A 85 -14.94 6.88 9.36
CA LEU A 85 -14.49 6.86 7.99
C LEU A 85 -14.21 8.27 7.49
N VAL A 86 -13.11 8.40 6.74
CA VAL A 86 -12.79 9.60 5.97
C VAL A 86 -12.72 9.18 4.51
N GLN A 87 -13.62 9.75 3.70
CA GLN A 87 -13.64 9.47 2.28
C GLN A 87 -12.79 10.50 1.56
N GLU A 88 -11.79 10.03 0.81
CA GLU A 88 -10.92 10.90 0.04
C GLU A 88 -11.20 10.72 -1.44
N ALA A 89 -10.70 11.65 -2.25
CA ALA A 89 -10.73 11.52 -3.68
C ALA A 89 -9.95 10.26 -4.09
N GLU A 90 -10.36 9.65 -5.19
CA GLU A 90 -9.73 8.46 -5.71
C GLU A 90 -8.22 8.65 -5.86
N GLN A 91 -7.44 7.69 -5.40
CA GLN A 91 -6.00 7.73 -5.47
C GLN A 91 -5.48 6.60 -6.34
N ALA A 92 -4.39 6.87 -7.03
CA ALA A 92 -3.84 5.93 -7.99
C ALA A 92 -3.27 4.66 -7.34
N CYS A 93 -2.82 4.73 -6.11
CA CYS A 93 -2.07 3.63 -5.51
C CYS A 93 -2.92 2.70 -4.64
N CYS A 94 -3.93 3.19 -3.94
CA CYS A 94 -4.67 2.32 -3.03
C CYS A 94 -5.91 3.01 -2.48
N TYR A 95 -6.77 2.20 -1.86
CA TYR A 95 -7.93 2.64 -1.11
C TYR A 95 -7.82 2.24 0.36
N ALA A 96 -6.62 2.00 0.82
CA ALA A 96 -6.35 1.63 2.20
C ALA A 96 -6.56 2.83 3.12
N ARG A 97 -7.34 2.69 4.17
CA ARG A 97 -7.58 3.70 5.19
C ARG A 97 -7.94 3.04 6.50
#